data_84f03aa6e7e8332643f8674ea3cda373
#
_entry.id   84f03aa6e7e8332643f8674ea3cda373
#
_cell.length_a   1.000
_cell.length_b   1.000
_cell.length_c   1.000
_cell.angle_alpha   90.00
_cell.angle_beta   90.00
_cell.angle_gamma   90.00
#
_symmetry.space_group_name_H-M   'P 1'
#
loop_
_entity.id
_entity.type
_entity.pdbx_description
1 polymer ?
#
loop_
_entity_poly.entity_id
_entity_poly.type
_entity_poly.pdbx_seq_one_letter_code
_entity_poly.pdbx_strand_id
1 'polypeptide(L)'
;GVAYVSKWFPQEKQGTALGFFGMGNVGAAVTKFVAPFVMVAMGWTAVAQIWAAALAIVAVLFFLFAKDDPDFAARKLSGAKPKSLVEQLEPLRHQQVWRFSLYYFFVFGAFVALALWLPKYLSEVYHVDVKVAGMLAATFSLSASLFRAYGGMLSDKYGARKIMYATFGVSMLCLFMLSYPSTDYVIHGIKGDIAFSTSMG
;
A
#
# COMPACT_ATOMS: atom_id res chain seq x y z
N GLY A 1 -6.87 13.35 3.83
CA GLY A 1 -5.46 13.21 3.45
C GLY A 1 -5.22 13.68 2.03
N VAL A 2 -5.59 12.87 1.01
CA VAL A 2 -5.31 13.17 -0.43
C VAL A 2 -5.82 14.56 -0.84
N ALA A 3 -7.10 14.86 -0.59
CA ALA A 3 -7.69 16.16 -0.92
C ALA A 3 -7.03 17.33 -0.19
N TYR A 4 -6.50 17.11 1.00
CA TYR A 4 -5.75 18.12 1.74
C TYR A 4 -4.40 18.42 1.08
N VAL A 5 -3.63 17.34 0.79
CA VAL A 5 -2.31 17.47 0.15
C VAL A 5 -2.42 18.12 -1.23
N SER A 6 -3.40 17.72 -2.04
CA SER A 6 -3.56 18.26 -3.41
C SER A 6 -3.83 19.76 -3.45
N LYS A 7 -4.35 20.36 -2.37
CA LYS A 7 -4.59 21.82 -2.30
C LYS A 7 -3.34 22.65 -2.02
N TRP A 8 -2.30 22.03 -1.44
CA TRP A 8 -1.05 22.71 -1.10
C TRP A 8 -0.02 22.68 -2.22
N PHE A 9 -0.23 21.85 -3.25
CA PHE A 9 0.71 21.69 -4.33
C PHE A 9 0.10 21.99 -5.70
N PRO A 10 0.85 22.64 -6.61
CA PRO A 10 0.39 22.90 -7.97
C PRO A 10 0.18 21.59 -8.74
N GLN A 11 -0.70 21.61 -9.72
CA GLN A 11 -1.13 20.43 -10.47
C GLN A 11 0.05 19.63 -11.08
N GLU A 12 1.11 20.32 -11.49
CA GLU A 12 2.32 19.73 -12.08
C GLU A 12 3.14 18.90 -11.11
N LYS A 13 2.99 19.10 -9.80
CA LYS A 13 3.73 18.41 -8.73
C LYS A 13 2.84 17.57 -7.84
N GLN A 14 1.59 17.41 -8.19
CA GLN A 14 0.64 16.65 -7.37
C GLN A 14 0.97 15.15 -7.30
N GLY A 15 1.48 14.55 -8.39
CA GLY A 15 1.92 13.17 -8.40
C GLY A 15 3.05 12.92 -7.40
N THR A 16 4.05 13.77 -7.40
CA THR A 16 5.16 13.73 -6.43
C THR A 16 4.64 13.91 -5.00
N ALA A 17 3.83 14.94 -4.75
CA ALA A 17 3.30 15.21 -3.41
C ALA A 17 2.44 14.06 -2.87
N LEU A 18 1.57 13.50 -3.70
CA LEU A 18 0.73 12.35 -3.34
C LEU A 18 1.56 11.06 -3.21
N GLY A 19 2.63 10.92 -3.98
CA GLY A 19 3.60 9.84 -3.85
C GLY A 19 4.28 9.87 -2.48
N PHE A 20 4.77 11.03 -2.04
CA PHE A 20 5.31 11.21 -0.70
C PHE A 20 4.28 10.98 0.40
N PHE A 21 3.06 11.47 0.23
CA PHE A 21 1.96 11.16 1.16
C PHE A 21 1.72 9.64 1.25
N GLY A 22 1.77 8.96 0.11
CA GLY A 22 1.61 7.50 0.04
C GLY A 22 2.73 6.71 0.74
N MET A 23 3.93 7.28 0.89
CA MET A 23 5.01 6.68 1.68
C MET A 23 4.65 6.49 3.16
N GLY A 24 3.63 7.17 3.67
CA GLY A 24 3.14 6.94 5.04
C GLY A 24 2.79 5.48 5.34
N ASN A 25 2.53 4.66 4.31
CA ASN A 25 2.36 3.21 4.46
C ASN A 25 3.64 2.46 4.93
N VAL A 26 4.79 3.12 5.00
CA VAL A 26 6.01 2.60 5.68
C VAL A 26 5.70 2.17 7.11
N GLY A 27 4.73 2.81 7.78
CA GLY A 27 4.27 2.38 9.10
C GLY A 27 3.83 0.91 9.16
N ALA A 28 3.25 0.39 8.08
CA ALA A 28 2.92 -1.03 7.99
C ALA A 28 4.16 -1.94 7.94
N ALA A 29 5.25 -1.49 7.32
CA ALA A 29 6.52 -2.20 7.32
C ALA A 29 7.17 -2.19 8.72
N VAL A 30 7.18 -1.03 9.38
CA VAL A 30 7.68 -0.89 10.76
C VAL A 30 6.91 -1.83 11.69
N THR A 31 5.59 -1.84 11.59
CA THR A 31 4.76 -2.74 12.41
C THR A 31 5.11 -4.21 12.19
N LYS A 32 5.21 -4.66 10.94
CA LYS A 32 5.54 -6.06 10.62
C LYS A 32 6.95 -6.45 11.07
N PHE A 33 7.87 -5.51 11.01
CA PHE A 33 9.23 -5.75 11.48
C PHE A 33 9.32 -5.81 13.01
N VAL A 34 8.73 -4.85 13.71
CA VAL A 34 8.90 -4.67 15.17
C VAL A 34 7.91 -5.52 15.97
N ALA A 35 6.64 -5.61 15.53
CA ALA A 35 5.61 -6.27 16.32
C ALA A 35 5.90 -7.74 16.67
N PRO A 36 6.46 -8.60 15.78
CA PRO A 36 6.80 -9.97 16.13
C PRO A 36 7.83 -10.07 17.26
N PHE A 37 8.81 -9.17 17.30
CA PHE A 37 9.82 -9.15 18.37
C PHE A 37 9.21 -8.76 19.72
N VAL A 38 8.37 -7.73 19.72
CA VAL A 38 7.65 -7.29 20.93
C VAL A 38 6.69 -8.40 21.39
N MET A 39 5.99 -9.02 20.46
CA MET A 39 5.04 -10.10 20.77
C MET A 39 5.71 -11.29 21.45
N VAL A 40 6.86 -11.71 20.94
CA VAL A 40 7.61 -12.84 21.51
C VAL A 40 8.24 -12.48 22.87
N ALA A 41 8.68 -11.24 23.05
CA ALA A 41 9.33 -10.80 24.28
C ALA A 41 8.34 -10.43 25.40
N MET A 42 7.23 -9.78 25.08
CA MET A 42 6.33 -9.14 26.04
C MET A 42 4.86 -9.52 25.89
N GLY A 43 4.53 -10.34 24.89
CA GLY A 43 3.15 -10.75 24.60
C GLY A 43 2.38 -9.76 23.70
N TRP A 44 1.24 -10.20 23.21
CA TRP A 44 0.42 -9.42 22.26
C TRP A 44 -0.19 -8.14 22.87
N THR A 45 -0.50 -8.16 24.17
CA THR A 45 -1.04 -6.99 24.89
C THR A 45 -0.07 -5.82 24.90
N ALA A 46 1.23 -6.10 25.09
CA ALA A 46 2.27 -5.08 25.04
C ALA A 46 2.38 -4.45 23.63
N VAL A 47 2.23 -5.24 22.55
CA VAL A 47 2.16 -4.71 21.19
C VAL A 47 1.03 -3.69 21.08
N ALA A 48 -0.19 -4.05 21.51
CA ALA A 48 -1.34 -3.15 21.44
C ALA A 48 -1.12 -1.85 22.23
N GLN A 49 -0.56 -1.95 23.45
CA GLN A 49 -0.29 -0.78 24.31
C GLN A 49 0.77 0.14 23.72
N ILE A 50 1.87 -0.39 23.20
CA ILE A 50 2.94 0.39 22.57
C ILE A 50 2.41 1.13 21.35
N TRP A 51 1.63 0.45 20.49
CA TRP A 51 1.04 1.08 19.31
C TRP A 51 -0.02 2.12 19.67
N ALA A 52 -0.82 1.88 20.71
CA ALA A 52 -1.76 2.88 21.22
C ALA A 52 -1.07 4.13 21.76
N ALA A 53 0.03 3.96 22.52
CA ALA A 53 0.84 5.07 23.01
C ALA A 53 1.49 5.85 21.86
N ALA A 54 2.07 5.15 20.87
CA ALA A 54 2.64 5.78 19.69
C ALA A 54 1.58 6.58 18.89
N LEU A 55 0.38 6.03 18.73
CA LEU A 55 -0.72 6.73 18.07
C LEU A 55 -1.16 7.98 18.85
N ALA A 56 -1.24 7.90 20.19
CA ALA A 56 -1.56 9.05 21.02
C ALA A 56 -0.51 10.17 20.87
N ILE A 57 0.77 9.83 20.87
CA ILE A 57 1.85 10.81 20.65
C ILE A 57 1.71 11.46 19.26
N VAL A 58 1.51 10.66 18.22
CA VAL A 58 1.32 11.20 16.85
C VAL A 58 0.08 12.07 16.76
N ALA A 59 -1.02 11.72 17.43
CA ALA A 59 -2.24 12.53 17.46
C ALA A 59 -1.98 13.89 18.11
N VAL A 60 -1.25 13.94 19.22
CA VAL A 60 -0.87 15.20 19.88
C VAL A 60 0.04 16.03 18.97
N LEU A 61 1.06 15.42 18.36
CA LEU A 61 1.94 16.12 17.42
C LEU A 61 1.15 16.66 16.22
N PHE A 62 0.24 15.86 15.68
CA PHE A 62 -0.62 16.30 14.59
C PHE A 62 -1.48 17.50 15.00
N PHE A 63 -2.09 17.45 16.18
CA PHE A 63 -2.90 18.57 16.69
C PHE A 63 -2.09 19.86 16.87
N LEU A 64 -0.82 19.76 17.30
CA LEU A 64 0.04 20.92 17.52
C LEU A 64 0.60 21.52 16.22
N PHE A 65 0.91 20.68 15.22
CA PHE A 65 1.64 21.12 14.02
C PHE A 65 0.79 21.18 12.75
N ALA A 66 -0.39 20.52 12.71
CA ALA A 66 -1.22 20.53 11.52
C ALA A 66 -1.84 21.93 11.31
N LYS A 67 -1.77 22.40 10.07
CA LYS A 67 -2.43 23.64 9.66
C LYS A 67 -3.78 23.31 9.04
N ASP A 68 -4.74 24.20 9.23
CA ASP A 68 -6.06 24.09 8.59
C ASP A 68 -5.97 24.17 7.06
N ASP A 69 -6.97 23.59 6.39
CA ASP A 69 -7.14 23.69 4.93
C ASP A 69 -7.12 25.18 4.50
N PRO A 70 -6.30 25.57 3.50
CA PRO A 70 -6.25 26.97 3.03
C PRO A 70 -7.62 27.53 2.66
N ASP A 71 -8.53 26.69 2.13
CA ASP A 71 -9.90 27.11 1.82
C ASP A 71 -10.83 27.17 3.04
N PHE A 72 -10.42 26.66 4.19
CA PHE A 72 -11.28 26.61 5.38
C PHE A 72 -11.55 28.01 5.91
N ALA A 73 -10.52 28.84 6.01
CA ALA A 73 -10.63 30.22 6.43
C ALA A 73 -11.50 31.05 5.45
N ALA A 74 -11.30 30.86 4.15
CA ALA A 74 -12.08 31.51 3.12
C ALA A 74 -13.57 31.11 3.16
N ARG A 75 -13.86 29.82 3.35
CA ARG A 75 -15.22 29.30 3.51
C ARG A 75 -15.91 29.81 4.78
N LYS A 76 -15.15 29.89 5.87
CA LYS A 76 -15.67 30.44 7.14
C LYS A 76 -16.03 31.92 7.04
N LEU A 77 -15.22 32.70 6.33
CA LEU A 77 -15.46 34.13 6.09
C LEU A 77 -16.63 34.40 5.10
N SER A 78 -16.77 33.54 4.08
CA SER A 78 -17.84 33.65 3.08
C SER A 78 -19.20 33.16 3.53
N GLY A 79 -19.30 32.53 4.73
CA GLY A 79 -20.54 31.94 5.23
C GLY A 79 -21.07 30.80 4.36
N ALA A 80 -20.20 30.20 3.52
CA ALA A 80 -20.58 29.12 2.62
C ALA A 80 -21.05 27.90 3.40
N LYS A 81 -22.28 27.48 3.15
CA LYS A 81 -22.83 26.26 3.75
C LYS A 81 -22.01 25.03 3.34
N PRO A 82 -21.83 24.07 4.22
CA PRO A 82 -21.20 22.81 3.86
C PRO A 82 -21.99 22.15 2.71
N LYS A 83 -21.27 21.59 1.73
CA LYS A 83 -21.90 20.89 0.61
C LYS A 83 -22.85 19.81 1.13
N SER A 84 -24.06 19.76 0.56
CA SER A 84 -25.03 18.71 0.85
C SER A 84 -24.45 17.34 0.53
N LEU A 85 -24.92 16.28 1.20
CA LEU A 85 -24.52 14.89 0.88
C LEU A 85 -24.76 14.55 -0.59
N VAL A 86 -25.85 15.05 -1.18
CA VAL A 86 -26.17 14.84 -2.59
C VAL A 86 -25.12 15.48 -3.50
N GLU A 87 -24.68 16.70 -3.20
CA GLU A 87 -23.61 17.38 -3.95
C GLU A 87 -22.25 16.67 -3.78
N GLN A 88 -22.00 16.06 -2.64
CA GLN A 88 -20.78 15.27 -2.41
C GLN A 88 -20.78 13.95 -3.20
N LEU A 89 -21.95 13.40 -3.50
CA LEU A 89 -22.12 12.19 -4.29
C LEU A 89 -22.22 12.45 -5.81
N GLU A 90 -22.33 13.70 -6.23
CA GLU A 90 -22.39 14.09 -7.63
C GLU A 90 -21.26 13.50 -8.49
N PRO A 91 -19.99 13.43 -8.03
CA PRO A 91 -18.91 12.82 -8.81
C PRO A 91 -19.17 11.36 -9.19
N LEU A 92 -19.98 10.61 -8.44
CA LEU A 92 -20.33 9.22 -8.75
C LEU A 92 -21.13 9.07 -10.04
N ARG A 93 -21.69 10.14 -10.59
CA ARG A 93 -22.36 10.15 -11.92
C ARG A 93 -21.35 10.06 -13.07
N HIS A 94 -20.09 10.40 -12.83
CA HIS A 94 -19.07 10.38 -13.87
C HIS A 94 -18.43 8.99 -13.99
N GLN A 95 -18.49 8.41 -15.18
CA GLN A 95 -17.91 7.08 -15.47
C GLN A 95 -16.40 7.01 -15.17
N GLN A 96 -15.69 8.13 -15.29
CA GLN A 96 -14.27 8.17 -14.97
C GLN A 96 -13.99 7.90 -13.50
N VAL A 97 -14.85 8.35 -12.58
CA VAL A 97 -14.70 8.09 -11.14
C VAL A 97 -14.74 6.59 -10.86
N TRP A 98 -15.65 5.86 -11.49
CA TRP A 98 -15.72 4.40 -11.36
C TRP A 98 -14.49 3.68 -11.91
N ARG A 99 -13.96 4.16 -13.05
CA ARG A 99 -12.71 3.62 -13.61
C ARG A 99 -11.53 3.82 -12.65
N PHE A 100 -11.33 5.03 -12.14
CA PHE A 100 -10.24 5.31 -11.19
C PHE A 100 -10.45 4.60 -9.86
N SER A 101 -11.67 4.47 -9.39
CA SER A 101 -11.99 3.68 -8.18
C SER A 101 -11.64 2.22 -8.36
N LEU A 102 -11.93 1.63 -9.53
CA LEU A 102 -11.56 0.25 -9.85
C LEU A 102 -10.04 0.07 -9.92
N TYR A 103 -9.32 1.00 -10.54
CA TYR A 103 -7.86 0.97 -10.59
C TYR A 103 -7.24 1.07 -9.19
N TYR A 104 -7.76 1.97 -8.37
CA TYR A 104 -7.31 2.12 -7.00
C TYR A 104 -7.64 0.89 -6.15
N PHE A 105 -8.83 0.33 -6.32
CA PHE A 105 -9.22 -0.92 -5.67
C PHE A 105 -8.26 -2.06 -6.00
N PHE A 106 -7.90 -2.21 -7.27
CA PHE A 106 -6.94 -3.23 -7.68
C PHE A 106 -5.55 -3.00 -7.08
N VAL A 107 -4.97 -1.81 -7.29
CA VAL A 107 -3.59 -1.52 -6.86
C VAL A 107 -3.46 -1.50 -5.35
N PHE A 108 -4.35 -0.79 -4.66
CA PHE A 108 -4.29 -0.67 -3.21
C PHE A 108 -4.82 -1.93 -2.52
N GLY A 109 -5.88 -2.53 -3.05
CA GLY A 109 -6.43 -3.77 -2.53
C GLY A 109 -5.45 -4.93 -2.62
N ALA A 110 -4.77 -5.11 -3.75
CA ALA A 110 -3.72 -6.11 -3.91
C ALA A 110 -2.54 -5.87 -2.93
N PHE A 111 -2.12 -4.60 -2.78
CA PHE A 111 -1.10 -4.26 -1.78
C PHE A 111 -1.53 -4.64 -0.37
N VAL A 112 -2.75 -4.30 0.04
CA VAL A 112 -3.26 -4.60 1.39
C VAL A 112 -3.40 -6.12 1.58
N ALA A 113 -3.97 -6.82 0.60
CA ALA A 113 -4.13 -8.26 0.64
C ALA A 113 -2.79 -8.99 0.83
N LEU A 114 -1.80 -8.69 -0.02
CA LEU A 114 -0.46 -9.28 0.10
C LEU A 114 0.22 -8.85 1.40
N ALA A 115 0.08 -7.59 1.79
CA ALA A 115 0.68 -7.09 3.01
C ALA A 115 0.16 -7.80 4.27
N LEU A 116 -1.11 -8.20 4.30
CA LEU A 116 -1.71 -8.92 5.42
C LEU A 116 -1.47 -10.43 5.34
N TRP A 117 -1.52 -10.99 4.14
CA TRP A 117 -1.46 -12.42 3.94
C TRP A 117 -0.02 -12.97 3.91
N LEU A 118 0.93 -12.21 3.41
CA LEU A 118 2.31 -12.66 3.18
C LEU A 118 3.02 -13.21 4.43
N PRO A 119 2.92 -12.61 5.64
CA PRO A 119 3.55 -13.18 6.82
C PRO A 119 3.02 -14.59 7.15
N LYS A 120 1.70 -14.76 7.06
CA LYS A 120 1.05 -16.04 7.31
C LYS A 120 1.44 -17.08 6.25
N TYR A 121 1.43 -16.70 4.98
CA TYR A 121 1.85 -17.56 3.87
C TYR A 121 3.28 -18.06 4.04
N LEU A 122 4.22 -17.17 4.36
CA LEU A 122 5.62 -17.54 4.58
C LEU A 122 5.78 -18.51 5.76
N SER A 123 5.04 -18.29 6.84
CA SER A 123 5.09 -19.14 8.03
C SER A 123 4.48 -20.51 7.79
N GLU A 124 3.36 -20.61 7.05
CA GLU A 124 2.64 -21.87 6.82
C GLU A 124 3.23 -22.70 5.67
N VAL A 125 3.66 -22.07 4.58
CA VAL A 125 4.15 -22.79 3.39
C VAL A 125 5.65 -23.10 3.50
N TYR A 126 6.44 -22.13 4.00
CA TYR A 126 7.90 -22.28 4.10
C TYR A 126 8.37 -22.61 5.51
N HIS A 127 7.46 -22.75 6.48
CA HIS A 127 7.76 -23.10 7.88
C HIS A 127 8.82 -22.21 8.54
N VAL A 128 8.92 -20.94 8.09
CA VAL A 128 9.85 -19.96 8.70
C VAL A 128 9.29 -19.43 10.00
N ASP A 129 10.19 -19.11 10.92
CA ASP A 129 9.83 -18.48 12.20
C ASP A 129 9.05 -17.17 12.00
N VAL A 130 8.13 -16.88 12.92
CA VAL A 130 7.25 -15.70 12.87
C VAL A 130 8.04 -14.39 12.73
N LYS A 131 9.21 -14.29 13.37
CA LYS A 131 10.09 -13.12 13.26
C LYS A 131 10.62 -12.95 11.83
N VAL A 132 11.09 -14.05 11.23
CA VAL A 132 11.64 -14.06 9.87
C VAL A 132 10.53 -13.77 8.86
N ALA A 133 9.36 -14.39 9.01
CA ALA A 133 8.19 -14.11 8.17
C ALA A 133 7.77 -12.62 8.24
N GLY A 134 7.79 -12.05 9.45
CA GLY A 134 7.53 -10.62 9.66
C GLY A 134 8.55 -9.72 8.97
N MET A 135 9.85 -10.03 9.07
CA MET A 135 10.92 -9.27 8.41
C MET A 135 10.79 -9.33 6.88
N LEU A 136 10.56 -10.51 6.31
CA LEU A 136 10.37 -10.67 4.86
C LEU A 136 9.13 -9.91 4.36
N ALA A 137 8.03 -10.00 5.08
CA ALA A 137 6.82 -9.24 4.75
C ALA A 137 7.00 -7.72 4.95
N ALA A 138 7.85 -7.29 5.90
CA ALA A 138 8.22 -5.89 6.08
C ALA A 138 8.99 -5.36 4.85
N THR A 139 9.89 -6.16 4.27
CA THR A 139 10.64 -5.80 3.07
C THR A 139 9.71 -5.50 1.89
N PHE A 140 8.68 -6.34 1.67
CA PHE A 140 7.65 -6.07 0.67
C PHE A 140 6.94 -4.73 0.91
N SER A 141 6.47 -4.49 2.13
CA SER A 141 5.72 -3.27 2.48
C SER A 141 6.59 -2.02 2.44
N LEU A 142 7.86 -2.13 2.81
CA LEU A 142 8.84 -1.04 2.75
C LEU A 142 9.12 -0.64 1.31
N SER A 143 9.48 -1.59 0.47
CA SER A 143 9.74 -1.36 -0.96
C SER A 143 8.52 -0.76 -1.65
N ALA A 144 7.34 -1.34 -1.46
CA ALA A 144 6.10 -0.83 -2.05
C ALA A 144 5.79 0.60 -1.62
N SER A 145 6.11 0.99 -0.39
CA SER A 145 5.90 2.35 0.12
C SER A 145 6.90 3.34 -0.45
N LEU A 146 8.18 2.97 -0.52
CA LEU A 146 9.24 3.84 -1.07
C LEU A 146 9.03 4.11 -2.57
N PHE A 147 8.71 3.06 -3.34
CA PHE A 147 8.46 3.20 -4.77
C PHE A 147 7.23 4.05 -5.12
N ARG A 148 6.33 4.34 -4.16
CA ARG A 148 5.23 5.29 -4.37
C ARG A 148 5.70 6.70 -4.66
N ALA A 149 6.71 7.19 -3.94
CA ALA A 149 7.28 8.52 -4.21
C ALA A 149 7.92 8.55 -5.61
N TYR A 150 8.68 7.50 -5.95
CA TYR A 150 9.29 7.39 -7.26
C TYR A 150 8.25 7.29 -8.38
N GLY A 151 7.20 6.49 -8.20
CA GLY A 151 6.07 6.42 -9.14
C GLY A 151 5.34 7.74 -9.31
N GLY A 152 5.18 8.52 -8.23
CA GLY A 152 4.63 9.87 -8.27
C GLY A 152 5.47 10.82 -9.12
N MET A 153 6.79 10.84 -8.93
CA MET A 153 7.71 11.64 -9.74
C MET A 153 7.70 11.24 -11.22
N LEU A 154 7.68 9.93 -11.50
CA LEU A 154 7.56 9.43 -12.87
C LEU A 154 6.22 9.81 -13.51
N SER A 155 5.15 9.79 -12.73
CA SER A 155 3.80 10.19 -13.18
C SER A 155 3.75 11.66 -13.59
N ASP A 156 4.40 12.55 -12.83
CA ASP A 156 4.50 13.97 -13.19
C ASP A 156 5.34 14.18 -14.46
N LYS A 157 6.40 13.37 -14.66
CA LYS A 157 7.32 13.50 -15.80
C LYS A 157 6.77 12.90 -17.09
N TYR A 158 6.19 11.70 -17.04
CA TYR A 158 5.81 10.91 -18.24
C TYR A 158 4.29 10.81 -18.44
N GLY A 159 3.52 11.31 -17.49
CA GLY A 159 2.08 11.24 -17.48
C GLY A 159 1.53 9.99 -16.77
N ALA A 160 0.52 10.19 -15.95
CA ALA A 160 -0.08 9.17 -15.09
C ALA A 160 -0.57 7.92 -15.84
N ARG A 161 -1.12 8.11 -17.06
CA ARG A 161 -1.67 6.99 -17.86
C ARG A 161 -0.59 5.99 -18.27
N LYS A 162 0.57 6.46 -18.74
CA LYS A 162 1.68 5.60 -19.18
C LYS A 162 2.24 4.80 -18.01
N ILE A 163 2.46 5.47 -16.89
CA ILE A 163 2.97 4.83 -15.67
C ILE A 163 1.99 3.80 -15.13
N MET A 164 0.69 4.08 -15.18
CA MET A 164 -0.34 3.15 -14.74
C MET A 164 -0.37 1.87 -15.61
N TYR A 165 -0.26 1.99 -16.94
CA TYR A 165 -0.17 0.82 -17.81
C TYR A 165 1.08 -0.03 -17.53
N ALA A 166 2.23 0.62 -17.34
CA ALA A 166 3.46 -0.08 -16.97
C ALA A 166 3.29 -0.82 -15.63
N THR A 167 2.71 -0.15 -14.63
CA THR A 167 2.45 -0.74 -13.31
C THR A 167 1.53 -1.96 -13.42
N PHE A 168 0.42 -1.86 -14.16
CA PHE A 168 -0.48 -3.00 -14.35
C PHE A 168 0.21 -4.15 -15.08
N GLY A 169 0.97 -3.88 -16.14
CA GLY A 169 1.70 -4.91 -16.88
C GLY A 169 2.68 -5.68 -16.01
N VAL A 170 3.50 -4.97 -15.24
CA VAL A 170 4.44 -5.59 -14.30
C VAL A 170 3.70 -6.34 -13.20
N SER A 171 2.62 -5.77 -12.64
CA SER A 171 1.82 -6.44 -11.60
C SER A 171 1.19 -7.73 -12.10
N MET A 172 0.65 -7.75 -13.32
CA MET A 172 0.09 -8.96 -13.94
C MET A 172 1.15 -10.05 -14.10
N LEU A 173 2.35 -9.68 -14.58
CA LEU A 173 3.45 -10.62 -14.71
C LEU A 173 3.88 -11.19 -13.35
N CYS A 174 4.06 -10.34 -12.35
CA CYS A 174 4.43 -10.76 -11.00
C CYS A 174 3.37 -11.66 -10.35
N LEU A 175 2.08 -11.32 -10.50
CA LEU A 175 0.99 -12.13 -9.97
C LEU A 175 0.88 -13.47 -10.68
N PHE A 176 1.11 -13.50 -12.00
CA PHE A 176 1.17 -14.75 -12.75
C PHE A 176 2.29 -15.65 -12.25
N MET A 177 3.50 -15.09 -12.04
CA MET A 177 4.62 -15.84 -11.48
C MET A 177 4.32 -16.34 -10.05
N LEU A 178 3.72 -15.50 -9.21
CA LEU A 178 3.35 -15.87 -7.84
C LEU A 178 2.24 -16.95 -7.79
N SER A 179 1.37 -17.00 -8.80
CA SER A 179 0.31 -18.00 -8.89
C SER A 179 0.78 -19.37 -9.42
N TYR A 180 2.01 -19.43 -9.89
CA TYR A 180 2.56 -20.65 -10.43
C TYR A 180 2.90 -21.62 -9.28
N PRO A 181 2.25 -22.80 -9.20
CA PRO A 181 2.54 -23.71 -8.12
C PRO A 181 3.94 -24.29 -8.27
N SER A 182 4.64 -24.49 -7.15
CA SER A 182 5.82 -25.33 -7.11
C SER A 182 5.37 -26.77 -7.37
N THR A 183 5.56 -27.25 -8.58
CA THR A 183 5.11 -28.59 -8.98
C THR A 183 6.31 -29.38 -9.46
N ASP A 184 6.46 -30.59 -8.94
CA ASP A 184 7.39 -31.56 -9.48
C ASP A 184 6.76 -32.21 -10.70
N TYR A 185 7.30 -31.94 -11.87
CA TYR A 185 6.89 -32.57 -13.11
C TYR A 185 7.77 -33.77 -13.37
N VAL A 186 7.15 -34.93 -13.50
CA VAL A 186 7.84 -36.14 -13.95
C VAL A 186 7.41 -36.45 -15.38
N ILE A 187 8.33 -36.28 -16.33
CA ILE A 187 8.09 -36.63 -17.73
C ILE A 187 8.53 -38.09 -17.90
N HIS A 188 7.56 -38.95 -18.10
CA HIS A 188 7.81 -40.38 -18.39
C HIS A 188 8.28 -40.54 -19.84
N GLY A 189 9.55 -40.75 -20.04
CA GLY A 189 10.15 -40.99 -21.36
C GLY A 189 10.44 -42.46 -21.62
N ILE A 190 10.54 -42.83 -22.91
CA ILE A 190 10.86 -44.23 -23.34
C ILE A 190 12.22 -44.68 -22.81
N LYS A 191 13.13 -43.80 -22.45
CA LYS A 191 14.49 -44.08 -21.94
C LYS A 191 14.69 -43.80 -20.46
N GLY A 192 13.65 -43.44 -19.73
CA GLY A 192 13.70 -43.08 -18.29
C GLY A 192 12.90 -41.84 -17.97
N ASP A 193 12.59 -41.67 -16.69
CA ASP A 193 11.84 -40.56 -16.16
C ASP A 193 12.75 -39.36 -15.91
N ILE A 194 12.37 -38.20 -16.40
CA ILE A 194 13.08 -36.95 -16.14
C ILE A 194 12.21 -36.11 -15.17
N ALA A 195 12.69 -35.94 -13.95
CA ALA A 195 12.05 -35.10 -12.96
C ALA A 195 12.55 -33.67 -13.07
N PHE A 196 11.62 -32.72 -13.26
CA PHE A 196 11.86 -31.30 -13.17
C PHE A 196 11.17 -30.76 -11.93
N SER A 197 11.93 -30.21 -11.00
CA SER A 197 11.40 -29.43 -9.90
C SER A 197 11.46 -27.95 -10.30
N THR A 198 10.31 -27.32 -10.49
CA THR A 198 10.22 -25.88 -10.66
C THR A 198 9.86 -25.27 -9.33
N SER A 199 10.83 -24.97 -8.50
CA SER A 199 10.65 -24.04 -7.39
C SER A 199 10.97 -22.63 -7.87
N MET A 200 9.95 -21.84 -8.15
CA MET A 200 10.10 -20.39 -8.24
C MET A 200 9.82 -19.80 -6.84
N GLY A 201 10.71 -20.06 -5.91
CA GLY A 201 10.71 -19.52 -4.57
C GLY A 201 12.05 -18.93 -4.25
#